data_4b1e4cd4716dbf51d89a1d5578ea72a6
#
_entry.id   4b1e4cd4716dbf51d89a1d5578ea72a6
#
_cell.length_a   1.000
_cell.length_b   1.000
_cell.length_c   1.000
_cell.angle_alpha   90.00
_cell.angle_beta   90.00
_cell.angle_gamma   90.00
#
_symmetry.space_group_name_H-M   'P 1'
#
loop_
_entity.id
_entity.type
_entity.pdbx_description
1 polymer ?
#
loop_
_entity_poly.entity_id
_entity_poly.type
_entity_poly.pdbx_seq_one_letter_code
_entity_poly.pdbx_strand_id
1 'polypeptide(L)'
;MGVTYSDILAIRIRELCNRRGITINRLATLSGLKQSSIDNIIHGASQNPTVKTLHKIAVTFNMTLSEFLNFPELNSYSPEDEGETVL
;
A
#
# COMPACT_ATOMS: atom_id res chain seq x y z
N MET A 1 -1.51 16.39 -11.70
CA MET A 1 -1.36 15.18 -11.41
C MET A 1 -1.30 14.97 -10.00
N GLY A 2 -2.13 14.38 -9.40
CA GLY A 2 -2.19 14.13 -7.99
C GLY A 2 -1.49 12.85 -7.60
N VAL A 3 -1.10 12.79 -6.36
CA VAL A 3 -0.60 11.56 -5.76
C VAL A 3 -1.81 10.83 -5.20
N THR A 4 -1.90 9.54 -5.42
CA THR A 4 -3.03 8.73 -4.95
C THR A 4 -2.66 7.98 -3.68
N TYR A 5 -3.67 7.43 -3.00
CA TYR A 5 -3.43 6.56 -1.86
C TYR A 5 -2.56 5.36 -2.26
N SER A 6 -2.76 4.83 -3.47
CA SER A 6 -1.94 3.72 -3.94
C SER A 6 -0.48 4.11 -4.06
N ASP A 7 -0.19 5.33 -4.52
CA ASP A 7 1.19 5.80 -4.62
C ASP A 7 1.83 5.85 -3.23
N ILE A 8 1.09 6.36 -2.25
CA ILE A 8 1.59 6.47 -0.87
C ILE A 8 1.80 5.08 -0.28
N LEU A 9 0.85 4.18 -0.49
CA LEU A 9 0.95 2.82 0.03
C LEU A 9 2.06 2.05 -0.64
N ALA A 10 2.32 2.31 -1.92
CA ALA A 10 3.42 1.66 -2.63
C ALA A 10 4.76 2.00 -1.99
N ILE A 11 4.95 3.24 -1.54
CA ILE A 11 6.17 3.64 -0.84
C ILE A 11 6.36 2.77 0.41
N ARG A 12 5.29 2.63 1.19
CA ARG A 12 5.33 1.85 2.42
C ARG A 12 5.65 0.38 2.14
N ILE A 13 4.96 -0.18 1.15
CA ILE A 13 5.12 -1.59 0.81
C ILE A 13 6.54 -1.87 0.34
N ARG A 14 7.07 -1.01 -0.54
CA ARG A 14 8.44 -1.18 -1.04
C ARG A 14 9.46 -1.08 0.09
N GLU A 15 9.25 -0.15 1.00
CA GLU A 15 10.15 0.00 2.14
C GLU A 15 10.15 -1.24 3.02
N LEU A 16 8.98 -1.78 3.31
CA LEU A 16 8.88 -2.97 4.16
C LEU A 16 9.46 -4.20 3.47
N CYS A 17 9.25 -4.33 2.16
CA CYS A 17 9.86 -5.41 1.39
C CYS A 17 11.38 -5.31 1.45
N ASN A 18 11.92 -4.11 1.29
CA ASN A 18 13.37 -3.91 1.35
C ASN A 18 13.92 -4.29 2.71
N ARG A 19 13.22 -3.90 3.78
CA ARG A 19 13.66 -4.24 5.13
C ARG A 19 13.68 -5.74 5.39
N ARG A 20 12.72 -6.46 4.80
CA ARG A 20 12.62 -7.90 4.98
C ARG A 20 13.44 -8.67 3.96
N GLY A 21 13.97 -8.00 2.96
CA GLY A 21 14.73 -8.66 1.91
C GLY A 21 13.87 -9.55 1.02
N ILE A 22 12.62 -9.17 0.80
CA ILE A 22 11.74 -9.93 -0.09
C ILE A 22 11.33 -9.08 -1.27
N THR A 23 10.94 -9.75 -2.36
CA THR A 23 10.44 -9.06 -3.54
C THR A 23 8.94 -8.79 -3.42
N ILE A 24 8.43 -7.92 -4.29
CA ILE A 24 7.00 -7.69 -4.38
C ILE A 24 6.26 -8.98 -4.74
N ASN A 25 6.83 -9.77 -5.65
CA ASN A 25 6.21 -11.06 -6.02
C ASN A 25 6.13 -12.00 -4.82
N ARG A 26 7.18 -12.03 -4.01
CA ARG A 26 7.17 -12.86 -2.82
C ARG A 26 6.12 -12.40 -1.82
N LEU A 27 5.95 -11.10 -1.70
CA LEU A 27 4.91 -10.54 -0.84
C LEU A 27 3.53 -11.04 -1.26
N ALA A 28 3.24 -11.03 -2.56
CA ALA A 28 1.95 -11.52 -3.05
C ALA A 28 1.74 -12.98 -2.64
N THR A 29 2.76 -13.81 -2.83
CA THR A 29 2.69 -15.22 -2.45
C THR A 29 2.44 -15.39 -0.96
N LEU A 30 3.21 -14.70 -0.14
CA LEU A 30 3.12 -14.85 1.31
C LEU A 30 1.81 -14.32 1.88
N SER A 31 1.26 -13.27 1.28
CA SER A 31 0.03 -12.68 1.76
C SER A 31 -1.22 -13.40 1.26
N GLY A 32 -1.04 -14.30 0.30
CA GLY A 32 -2.18 -14.99 -0.30
C GLY A 32 -2.98 -14.12 -1.25
N LEU A 33 -2.41 -12.99 -1.68
CA LEU A 33 -3.06 -12.11 -2.63
C LEU A 33 -2.66 -12.48 -4.04
N LYS A 34 -3.54 -12.13 -4.99
CA LYS A 34 -3.19 -12.30 -6.39
C LYS A 34 -2.10 -11.31 -6.74
N GLN A 35 -1.20 -11.72 -7.62
CA GLN A 35 -0.15 -10.83 -8.10
C GLN A 35 -0.74 -9.54 -8.67
N SER A 36 -1.85 -9.63 -9.38
CA SER A 36 -2.49 -8.45 -9.96
C SER A 36 -2.98 -7.47 -8.90
N SER A 37 -3.41 -7.96 -7.73
CA SER A 37 -3.85 -7.07 -6.65
C SER A 37 -2.71 -6.24 -6.12
N ILE A 38 -1.54 -6.87 -5.93
CA ILE A 38 -0.35 -6.17 -5.47
C ILE A 38 0.14 -5.21 -6.56
N ASP A 39 0.20 -5.68 -7.80
CA ASP A 39 0.68 -4.85 -8.90
C ASP A 39 -0.17 -3.62 -9.10
N ASN A 40 -1.49 -3.74 -8.92
CA ASN A 40 -2.38 -2.60 -9.06
C ASN A 40 -2.09 -1.52 -8.03
N ILE A 41 -1.70 -1.90 -6.82
CA ILE A 41 -1.31 -0.91 -5.81
C ILE A 41 0.04 -0.30 -6.17
N ILE A 42 1.01 -1.16 -6.49
CA ILE A 42 2.39 -0.72 -6.74
C ILE A 42 2.48 0.20 -7.94
N HIS A 43 1.67 -0.06 -8.97
CA HIS A 43 1.71 0.72 -10.19
C HIS A 43 0.60 1.76 -10.29
N GLY A 44 -0.13 1.97 -9.20
CA GLY A 44 -1.12 3.05 -9.13
C GLY A 44 -2.40 2.82 -9.89
N ALA A 45 -2.64 1.60 -10.37
CA ALA A 45 -3.87 1.31 -11.11
C ALA A 45 -5.09 1.23 -10.19
N SER A 46 -4.88 0.79 -8.94
CA SER A 46 -5.96 0.71 -7.98
C SER A 46 -5.89 1.93 -7.08
N GLN A 47 -6.87 2.79 -7.16
CA GLN A 47 -6.86 4.01 -6.35
C GLN A 47 -7.48 3.79 -4.98
N ASN A 48 -8.22 2.72 -4.81
CA ASN A 48 -8.92 2.45 -3.55
C ASN A 48 -8.68 1.00 -3.09
N PRO A 49 -7.48 0.70 -2.60
CA PRO A 49 -7.22 -0.64 -2.06
C PRO A 49 -8.16 -0.90 -0.88
N THR A 50 -8.66 -2.12 -0.79
CA THR A 50 -9.57 -2.43 0.30
C THR A 50 -8.80 -2.63 1.60
N VAL A 51 -9.51 -2.42 2.71
CA VAL A 51 -8.95 -2.66 4.03
C VAL A 51 -8.48 -4.10 4.15
N LYS A 52 -9.26 -5.04 3.60
CA LYS A 52 -8.90 -6.46 3.68
C LYS A 52 -7.55 -6.72 3.01
N THR A 53 -7.33 -6.14 1.83
CA THR A 53 -6.08 -6.28 1.11
C THR A 53 -4.91 -5.72 1.93
N LEU A 54 -5.09 -4.52 2.48
CA LEU A 54 -4.04 -3.89 3.28
C LEU A 54 -3.76 -4.67 4.55
N HIS A 55 -4.80 -5.24 5.16
CA HIS A 55 -4.65 -6.03 6.37
C HIS A 55 -3.84 -7.31 6.09
N LYS A 56 -4.10 -7.96 4.97
CA LYS A 56 -3.33 -9.15 4.59
C LYS A 56 -1.85 -8.82 4.42
N ILE A 57 -1.57 -7.66 3.83
CA ILE A 57 -0.18 -7.21 3.66
C ILE A 57 0.44 -6.96 5.03
N ALA A 58 -0.27 -6.27 5.91
CA ALA A 58 0.22 -5.97 7.25
C ALA A 58 0.58 -7.25 8.01
N VAL A 59 -0.33 -8.23 7.98
CA VAL A 59 -0.10 -9.51 8.66
C VAL A 59 1.15 -10.20 8.15
N THR A 60 1.40 -10.12 6.84
CA THR A 60 2.58 -10.72 6.25
C THR A 60 3.86 -10.13 6.83
N PHE A 61 3.83 -8.86 7.18
CA PHE A 61 4.97 -8.19 7.80
C PHE A 61 4.93 -8.24 9.34
N ASN A 62 4.04 -9.08 9.89
CA ASN A 62 3.91 -9.21 11.34
C ASN A 62 3.49 -7.90 12.00
N MET A 63 2.65 -7.14 11.33
CA MET A 63 2.18 -5.86 11.81
C MET A 63 0.66 -5.89 11.96
N THR A 64 0.14 -5.09 12.86
CA THR A 64 -1.29 -4.80 12.87
C THR A 64 -1.58 -3.88 11.70
N LEU A 65 -2.84 -3.79 11.31
CA LEU A 65 -3.23 -2.83 10.28
C LEU A 65 -2.87 -1.41 10.70
N SER A 66 -3.09 -1.10 11.98
CA SER A 66 -2.75 0.21 12.53
C SER A 66 -1.26 0.52 12.37
N GLU A 67 -0.41 -0.44 12.70
CA GLU A 67 1.04 -0.25 12.56
C GLU A 67 1.44 -0.05 11.10
N PHE A 68 0.83 -0.85 10.22
CA PHE A 68 1.13 -0.75 8.80
C PHE A 68 0.79 0.64 8.24
N LEU A 69 -0.34 1.19 8.65
CA LEU A 69 -0.81 2.48 8.16
C LEU A 69 -0.17 3.67 8.86
N ASN A 70 0.56 3.44 9.93
CA ASN A 70 1.16 4.55 10.68
C ASN A 70 2.55 4.86 10.13
N PHE A 71 2.59 5.69 9.11
CA PHE A 71 3.87 6.16 8.56
C PHE A 71 3.69 7.60 8.06
N PRO A 72 4.79 8.36 8.04
CA PRO A 72 4.70 9.82 7.83
C PRO A 72 4.00 10.23 6.54
N GLU A 73 4.28 9.53 5.44
CA GLU A 73 3.72 9.90 4.15
C GLU A 73 2.20 9.80 4.14
N LEU A 74 1.66 8.78 4.80
CA LEU A 74 0.22 8.63 4.88
C LEU A 74 -0.37 9.59 5.92
N ASN A 75 0.31 9.76 7.05
CA ASN A 75 -0.20 10.60 8.13
C ASN A 75 -0.35 12.06 7.70
N SER A 76 0.50 12.51 6.79
CA SER A 76 0.43 13.89 6.30
C SER A 76 -0.40 14.02 5.02
N TYR A 77 -0.90 12.92 4.49
CA TYR A 77 -1.65 12.93 3.25
C TYR A 77 -3.12 13.22 3.54
N SER A 78 -3.74 14.04 2.70
CA SER A 78 -5.13 14.41 2.86
C SER A 78 -5.94 13.91 1.67
N PRO A 79 -7.19 13.51 1.88
CA PRO A 79 -8.04 13.13 0.74
C PRO A 79 -8.14 14.20 -0.33
N GLU A 80 -8.02 15.47 0.05
CA GLU A 80 -8.04 16.56 -0.91
C GLU A 80 -6.82 16.57 -1.82
N ASP A 81 -5.75 15.91 -1.43
CA ASP A 81 -4.54 15.85 -2.25
C ASP A 81 -4.67 14.85 -3.38
N GLU A 82 -5.70 14.00 -3.34
CA GLU A 82 -5.83 12.96 -4.30
C GLU A 82 -6.47 13.43 -5.55
N GLY A 83 -5.75 13.47 -6.61
CA GLY A 83 -6.36 13.68 -7.87
C GLY A 83 -7.06 14.92 -8.04
N GLU A 84 -8.22 15.10 -7.76
CA GLU A 84 -8.92 16.19 -8.03
C GLU A 84 -9.54 16.68 -6.96
N THR A 85 -9.57 17.75 -6.90
CA THR A 85 -10.04 18.38 -5.96
C THR A 85 -11.22 18.80 -6.14
N VAL A 86 -11.93 18.69 -5.86
CA VAL A 86 -12.99 19.05 -6.16
C VAL A 86 -13.59 19.87 -5.63
N LEU A 87 -13.85 20.53 -5.54
CA LEU A 87 -14.55 21.40 -5.14
C LEU A 87 -14.70 22.19 -4.82
#